data_70a92f54474f90713392de852e4c707a
#
_entry.id   70a92f54474f90713392de852e4c707a
#
_cell.length_a   1.000
_cell.length_b   1.000
_cell.length_c   1.000
_cell.angle_alpha   90.00
_cell.angle_beta   90.00
_cell.angle_gamma   90.00
#
_symmetry.space_group_name_H-M   'P 1'
#
loop_
_entity.id
_entity.type
_entity.pdbx_description
1 polymer ?
#
loop_
_entity_poly.entity_id
_entity_poly.type
_entity_poly.pdbx_seq_one_letter_code
_entity_poly.pdbx_strand_id
1 'polypeptide(L)'
;MREDVEVTASHRGLTIRGETEDAIDAALVLLKDLHGPRIRIGPPTIRFHNGVSLEQPWMGLRVHCSRHHLDAIDADLIERGAINVFRDGENGQSRVQACAPLAALLGYRSALEVITSGSAQHSMWLSHYAPVESPPPDGRAA
;
A
#
# COMPACT_ATOMS: atom_id res chain seq x y z
N MET A 1 17.81 -0.07 -6.22
CA MET A 1 16.99 -1.18 -6.71
C MET A 1 15.86 -0.65 -7.57
N ARG A 2 15.62 -1.28 -8.68
CA ARG A 2 14.56 -0.85 -9.56
C ARG A 2 13.30 -1.65 -9.28
N GLU A 3 12.20 -0.96 -9.18
CA GLU A 3 10.93 -1.61 -8.98
C GLU A 3 10.33 -1.97 -10.32
N ASP A 4 9.75 -3.13 -10.38
CA ASP A 4 9.15 -3.61 -11.59
C ASP A 4 7.78 -2.98 -11.78
N VAL A 5 7.65 -2.22 -12.84
CA VAL A 5 6.40 -1.58 -13.21
C VAL A 5 6.14 -1.92 -14.66
N GLU A 6 4.94 -2.34 -14.92
CA GLU A 6 4.51 -2.66 -16.28
C GLU A 6 3.64 -1.54 -16.82
N VAL A 7 3.92 -1.10 -18.03
CA VAL A 7 3.12 -0.06 -18.68
C VAL A 7 2.54 -0.63 -19.96
N THR A 8 1.23 -0.50 -20.09
CA THR A 8 0.52 -1.01 -21.26
C THR A 8 -0.27 0.13 -21.91
N ALA A 9 -0.19 0.23 -23.23
CA ALA A 9 -0.90 1.26 -23.98
C ALA A 9 -2.12 0.67 -24.66
N SER A 10 -3.20 1.46 -24.71
CA SER A 10 -4.40 1.10 -25.45
C SER A 10 -5.02 2.37 -25.98
N HIS A 11 -6.09 2.20 -26.77
CA HIS A 11 -6.79 3.38 -27.30
C HIS A 11 -7.43 4.22 -26.20
N ARG A 12 -7.54 3.69 -24.98
CA ARG A 12 -8.07 4.44 -23.84
C ARG A 12 -7.00 5.16 -23.05
N GLY A 13 -5.73 4.89 -23.34
CA GLY A 13 -4.63 5.53 -22.62
C GLY A 13 -3.63 4.49 -22.13
N LEU A 14 -2.95 4.84 -21.07
CA LEU A 14 -1.92 3.98 -20.48
C LEU A 14 -2.44 3.36 -19.20
N THR A 15 -2.07 2.11 -18.99
CA THR A 15 -2.31 1.42 -17.73
C THR A 15 -0.97 1.11 -17.11
N ILE A 16 -0.82 1.45 -15.83
CA ILE A 16 0.40 1.21 -15.09
C ILE A 16 0.10 0.20 -13.99
N ARG A 17 0.89 -0.86 -13.94
CA ARG A 17 0.78 -1.87 -12.91
C ARG A 17 2.07 -1.95 -12.13
N GLY A 18 1.96 -2.12 -10.84
CA GLY A 18 3.11 -2.34 -9.99
C GLY A 18 2.70 -3.17 -8.79
N GLU A 19 3.70 -3.67 -8.08
CA GLU A 19 3.44 -4.49 -6.90
C GLU A 19 3.08 -3.66 -5.68
N THR A 20 3.48 -2.40 -5.66
CA THR A 20 3.17 -1.52 -4.53
C THR A 20 2.67 -0.21 -5.07
N GLU A 21 1.95 0.51 -4.21
CA GLU A 21 1.50 1.84 -4.56
C GLU A 21 2.68 2.77 -4.79
N ASP A 22 3.74 2.60 -4.02
CA ASP A 22 4.93 3.46 -4.17
C ASP A 22 5.57 3.29 -5.53
N ALA A 23 5.61 2.07 -6.06
CA ALA A 23 6.17 1.83 -7.39
C ALA A 23 5.34 2.55 -8.45
N ILE A 24 4.02 2.50 -8.32
CA ILE A 24 3.13 3.18 -9.25
C ILE A 24 3.30 4.68 -9.15
N ASP A 25 3.39 5.21 -7.94
CA ASP A 25 3.58 6.65 -7.74
C ASP A 25 4.88 7.13 -8.36
N ALA A 26 5.96 6.37 -8.22
CA ALA A 26 7.23 6.72 -8.82
C ALA A 26 7.12 6.79 -10.34
N ALA A 27 6.44 5.84 -10.95
CA ALA A 27 6.22 5.83 -12.38
C ALA A 27 5.37 7.02 -12.82
N LEU A 28 4.35 7.38 -12.03
CA LEU A 28 3.50 8.51 -12.34
C LEU A 28 4.26 9.83 -12.30
N VAL A 29 5.19 9.98 -11.36
CA VAL A 29 6.03 11.17 -11.31
C VAL A 29 6.82 11.33 -12.60
N LEU A 30 7.42 10.25 -13.08
CA LEU A 30 8.16 10.29 -14.34
C LEU A 30 7.27 10.66 -15.51
N LEU A 31 6.06 10.11 -15.56
CA LEU A 31 5.14 10.41 -16.64
C LEU A 31 4.66 11.86 -16.61
N LYS A 32 4.43 12.39 -15.43
CA LYS A 32 4.07 13.80 -15.31
C LYS A 32 5.19 14.72 -15.77
N ASP A 33 6.43 14.35 -15.45
CA ASP A 33 7.57 15.14 -15.89
C ASP A 33 7.69 15.13 -17.41
N LEU A 34 7.39 14.00 -18.05
CA LEU A 34 7.51 13.87 -19.49
C LEU A 34 6.35 14.54 -20.23
N HIS A 35 5.16 14.50 -19.70
CA HIS A 35 3.96 14.91 -20.43
C HIS A 35 3.26 16.13 -19.86
N GLY A 36 3.67 16.57 -18.68
CA GLY A 36 3.18 17.79 -18.09
C GLY A 36 1.74 17.72 -17.63
N PRO A 37 1.05 18.88 -17.57
CA PRO A 37 -0.28 18.94 -16.95
C PRO A 37 -1.40 18.32 -17.76
N ARG A 38 -1.11 17.82 -18.94
CA ARG A 38 -2.15 17.20 -19.77
C ARG A 38 -2.52 15.79 -19.29
N ILE A 39 -1.71 15.20 -18.42
CA ILE A 39 -1.98 13.86 -17.94
C ILE A 39 -3.12 13.88 -16.93
N ARG A 40 -4.07 12.97 -17.13
CA ARG A 40 -5.12 12.71 -16.16
C ARG A 40 -4.87 11.35 -15.55
N ILE A 41 -4.95 11.28 -14.22
CA ILE A 41 -4.64 10.06 -13.50
C ILE A 41 -5.89 9.59 -12.78
N GLY A 42 -6.29 8.36 -13.08
CA GLY A 42 -7.41 7.75 -12.39
C GLY A 42 -6.98 7.16 -11.06
N PRO A 43 -7.94 6.79 -10.23
CA PRO A 43 -7.62 6.19 -8.93
C PRO A 43 -7.00 4.81 -9.11
N PRO A 44 -6.13 4.40 -8.18
CA PRO A 44 -5.56 3.06 -8.25
C PRO A 44 -6.59 2.00 -7.94
N THR A 45 -6.42 0.83 -8.53
CA THR A 45 -7.27 -0.32 -8.23
C THR A 45 -6.37 -1.52 -7.93
N ILE A 46 -6.92 -2.45 -7.16
CA ILE A 46 -6.22 -3.67 -6.82
C ILE A 46 -6.68 -4.78 -7.76
N ARG A 47 -5.72 -5.46 -8.36
CA ARG A 47 -6.05 -6.65 -9.13
C ARG A 47 -5.87 -7.87 -8.25
N PHE A 48 -6.85 -8.72 -8.27
CA PHE A 48 -6.85 -9.94 -7.46
C PHE A 48 -6.34 -11.10 -8.30
N HIS A 49 -5.56 -11.93 -7.66
CA HIS A 49 -5.12 -13.15 -8.28
C HIS A 49 -6.29 -14.12 -8.39
N ASN A 50 -6.50 -14.68 -9.56
CA ASN A 50 -7.67 -15.50 -9.82
C ASN A 50 -7.24 -16.94 -10.07
N GLY A 51 -7.23 -17.76 -9.02
CA GLY A 51 -6.95 -19.18 -9.12
C GLY A 51 -8.21 -20.00 -8.87
N VAL A 52 -8.09 -20.97 -7.96
CA VAL A 52 -9.26 -21.76 -7.56
C VAL A 52 -10.28 -20.88 -6.88
N SER A 53 -9.83 -19.92 -6.11
CA SER A 53 -10.68 -18.90 -5.50
C SER A 53 -10.04 -17.55 -5.74
N LEU A 54 -10.85 -16.50 -5.58
CA LEU A 54 -10.33 -15.15 -5.74
C LEU A 54 -9.39 -14.85 -4.59
N GLU A 55 -8.21 -14.38 -4.90
CA GLU A 55 -7.18 -14.09 -3.92
C GLU A 55 -6.73 -12.65 -4.00
N GLN A 56 -6.34 -12.09 -2.87
CA GLN A 56 -5.83 -10.74 -2.80
C GLN A 56 -4.41 -10.74 -2.24
N PRO A 57 -3.60 -9.77 -2.64
CA PRO A 57 -2.24 -9.67 -2.10
C PRO A 57 -2.25 -9.14 -0.67
N TRP A 58 -1.43 -9.75 0.16
CA TRP A 58 -1.14 -9.30 1.51
C TRP A 58 0.28 -8.81 1.55
N MET A 59 0.49 -7.68 2.16
CA MET A 59 1.78 -7.01 2.18
C MET A 59 2.40 -7.10 3.55
N GLY A 60 3.71 -7.30 3.57
CA GLY A 60 4.49 -7.06 4.76
C GLY A 60 4.84 -5.58 4.81
N LEU A 61 4.90 -5.03 6.01
CA LEU A 61 5.13 -3.62 6.20
C LEU A 61 6.06 -3.43 7.39
N ARG A 62 7.03 -2.53 7.24
CA ARG A 62 7.91 -2.14 8.34
C ARG A 62 7.98 -0.63 8.40
N VAL A 63 7.78 -0.08 9.58
CA VAL A 63 7.83 1.35 9.80
C VAL A 63 8.88 1.64 10.86
N HIS A 64 9.75 2.61 10.58
CA HIS A 64 10.71 3.13 11.55
C HIS A 64 10.24 4.51 11.95
N CYS A 65 10.08 4.74 13.24
CA CYS A 65 9.50 5.98 13.70
C CYS A 65 10.05 6.34 15.08
N SER A 66 9.76 7.55 15.49
CA SER A 66 10.03 7.99 16.84
C SER A 66 9.03 7.31 17.79
N ARG A 67 9.48 7.07 19.00
CA ARG A 67 8.69 6.35 19.99
C ARG A 67 7.33 6.98 20.26
N HIS A 68 7.26 8.30 20.25
CA HIS A 68 6.00 8.95 20.58
C HIS A 68 4.96 8.89 19.48
N HIS A 69 5.31 8.41 18.28
CA HIS A 69 4.32 8.17 17.22
C HIS A 69 3.79 6.75 17.23
N LEU A 70 4.34 5.90 18.09
CA LEU A 70 4.09 4.48 18.04
C LEU A 70 2.63 4.12 18.22
N ASP A 71 1.98 4.73 19.20
CA ASP A 71 0.58 4.40 19.48
C ASP A 71 -0.34 4.80 18.33
N ALA A 72 -0.08 5.94 17.72
CA ALA A 72 -0.90 6.39 16.60
C ALA A 72 -0.72 5.50 15.37
N ILE A 73 0.52 5.11 15.11
CA ILE A 73 0.81 4.20 13.99
C ILE A 73 0.15 2.85 14.21
N ASP A 74 0.25 2.35 15.42
CA ASP A 74 -0.32 1.06 15.80
C ASP A 74 -1.85 1.09 15.62
N ALA A 75 -2.49 2.14 16.12
CA ALA A 75 -3.94 2.29 16.01
C ALA A 75 -4.39 2.34 14.55
N ASP A 76 -3.66 3.08 13.72
CA ASP A 76 -4.01 3.18 12.32
C ASP A 76 -3.88 1.83 11.61
N LEU A 77 -2.82 1.10 11.91
CA LEU A 77 -2.62 -0.22 11.29
C LEU A 77 -3.71 -1.21 11.73
N ILE A 78 -4.07 -1.19 12.99
CA ILE A 78 -5.12 -2.06 13.49
C ILE A 78 -6.46 -1.73 12.81
N GLU A 79 -6.74 -0.46 12.65
CA GLU A 79 -7.95 -0.02 11.98
C GLU A 79 -7.99 -0.49 10.53
N ARG A 80 -6.84 -0.60 9.89
CA ARG A 80 -6.74 -1.10 8.52
C ARG A 80 -6.80 -2.62 8.43
N GLY A 81 -6.94 -3.29 9.56
CA GLY A 81 -7.02 -4.75 9.57
C GLY A 81 -5.69 -5.45 9.56
N ALA A 82 -4.62 -4.76 9.96
CA ALA A 82 -3.30 -5.39 10.03
C ALA A 82 -3.27 -6.49 11.09
N ILE A 83 -2.53 -7.53 10.79
CA ILE A 83 -2.32 -8.65 11.71
C ILE A 83 -0.83 -8.82 11.96
N ASN A 84 -0.53 -9.60 12.98
CA ASN A 84 0.86 -9.89 13.36
C ASN A 84 1.65 -8.62 13.62
N VAL A 85 0.99 -7.66 14.28
CA VAL A 85 1.63 -6.39 14.59
C VAL A 85 2.68 -6.61 15.66
N PHE A 86 3.91 -6.25 15.35
CA PHE A 86 5.05 -6.45 16.23
C PHE A 86 5.78 -5.13 16.39
N ARG A 87 6.16 -4.80 17.61
CA ARG A 87 6.85 -3.55 17.91
C ARG A 87 8.12 -3.83 18.68
N ASP A 88 9.19 -3.16 18.33
CA ASP A 88 10.38 -3.13 19.17
C ASP A 88 11.02 -1.76 19.00
N GLY A 89 12.08 -1.52 19.78
CA GLY A 89 12.77 -0.25 19.65
C GLY A 89 13.84 -0.11 20.72
N GLU A 90 14.74 0.82 20.45
CA GLU A 90 15.76 1.19 21.43
C GLU A 90 16.20 2.60 21.12
N ASN A 91 16.71 3.28 22.16
CA ASN A 91 17.27 4.64 22.03
C ASN A 91 16.27 5.64 21.47
N GLY A 92 14.99 5.52 21.86
CA GLY A 92 13.98 6.47 21.42
C GLY A 92 13.43 6.22 20.03
N GLN A 93 14.01 5.28 19.29
CA GLN A 93 13.53 4.90 17.98
C GLN A 93 12.75 3.60 18.08
N SER A 94 11.72 3.48 17.28
CA SER A 94 10.84 2.32 17.31
C SER A 94 10.65 1.75 15.93
N ARG A 95 10.33 0.49 15.88
CA ARG A 95 10.04 -0.21 14.64
C ARG A 95 8.75 -0.98 14.81
N VAL A 96 7.89 -0.87 13.83
CA VAL A 96 6.63 -1.61 13.79
C VAL A 96 6.66 -2.49 12.55
N GLN A 97 6.30 -3.75 12.71
CA GLN A 97 6.11 -4.66 11.57
C GLN A 97 4.70 -5.19 11.62
N ALA A 98 4.10 -5.37 10.46
CA ALA A 98 2.74 -5.85 10.38
C ALA A 98 2.48 -6.44 9.01
N CYS A 99 1.33 -7.07 8.86
CA CYS A 99 0.89 -7.62 7.59
C CYS A 99 -0.55 -7.20 7.36
N ALA A 100 -0.85 -6.74 6.16
CA ALA A 100 -2.20 -6.28 5.85
C ALA A 100 -2.48 -6.44 4.37
N PRO A 101 -3.76 -6.53 3.98
CA PRO A 101 -4.10 -6.58 2.55
C PRO A 101 -3.67 -5.29 1.87
N LEU A 102 -3.17 -5.39 0.66
CA LEU A 102 -2.77 -4.21 -0.10
C LEU A 102 -3.92 -3.23 -0.23
N ALA A 103 -5.15 -3.73 -0.41
CA ALA A 103 -6.31 -2.86 -0.55
C ALA A 103 -6.50 -1.96 0.67
N ALA A 104 -6.17 -2.47 1.87
CA ALA A 104 -6.30 -1.68 3.09
C ALA A 104 -5.16 -0.68 3.27
N LEU A 105 -4.09 -0.85 2.51
CA LEU A 105 -2.89 -0.01 2.64
C LEU A 105 -2.80 1.08 1.59
N LEU A 106 -3.80 1.21 0.72
CA LEU A 106 -3.79 2.29 -0.25
C LEU A 106 -3.84 3.63 0.49
N GLY A 107 -2.96 4.53 0.09
CA GLY A 107 -2.86 5.84 0.75
C GLY A 107 -2.13 5.82 2.08
N TYR A 108 -1.55 4.69 2.46
CA TYR A 108 -0.90 4.58 3.76
C TYR A 108 0.28 5.53 3.90
N ARG A 109 1.05 5.75 2.84
CA ARG A 109 2.18 6.68 2.91
C ARG A 109 1.74 8.06 3.33
N SER A 110 0.65 8.54 2.75
CA SER A 110 0.13 9.86 3.09
C SER A 110 -0.36 9.90 4.53
N ALA A 111 -1.05 8.84 4.97
CA ALA A 111 -1.50 8.78 6.35
C ALA A 111 -0.32 8.78 7.32
N LEU A 112 0.73 8.04 6.99
CA LEU A 112 1.92 7.98 7.83
C LEU A 112 2.61 9.34 7.92
N GLU A 113 2.66 10.07 6.79
CA GLU A 113 3.20 11.42 6.79
C GLU A 113 2.44 12.34 7.72
N VAL A 114 1.11 12.25 7.72
CA VAL A 114 0.30 13.07 8.61
C VAL A 114 0.57 12.71 10.07
N ILE A 115 0.61 11.42 10.37
CA ILE A 115 0.81 10.98 11.75
C ILE A 115 2.17 11.42 12.29
N THR A 116 3.21 11.37 11.46
CA THR A 116 4.58 11.56 11.93
C THR A 116 5.21 12.85 11.42
N SER A 117 4.44 13.69 10.73
CA SER A 117 4.94 14.91 10.12
C SER A 117 6.12 14.64 9.19
N GLY A 118 6.08 13.51 8.52
CA GLY A 118 7.08 13.15 7.54
C GLY A 118 8.36 12.56 8.11
N SER A 119 8.41 12.30 9.42
CA SER A 119 9.66 11.86 10.05
C SER A 119 9.85 10.34 10.01
N ALA A 120 8.82 9.58 9.67
CA ALA A 120 8.93 8.12 9.67
C ALA A 120 9.41 7.62 8.32
N GLN A 121 10.03 6.46 8.34
CA GLN A 121 10.42 5.74 7.13
C GLN A 121 9.69 4.41 7.11
N HIS A 122 9.34 3.95 5.93
CA HIS A 122 8.65 2.67 5.82
C HIS A 122 9.12 1.91 4.61
N SER A 123 8.91 0.60 4.65
CA SER A 123 9.10 -0.27 3.49
C SER A 123 7.94 -1.25 3.45
N MET A 124 7.62 -1.71 2.25
CA MET A 124 6.50 -2.59 2.02
C MET A 124 6.89 -3.60 0.97
N TRP A 125 6.45 -4.84 1.14
CA TRP A 125 6.77 -5.91 0.19
C TRP A 125 5.61 -6.87 0.11
N LEU A 126 5.51 -7.58 -1.01
CA LEU A 126 4.49 -8.62 -1.17
C LEU A 126 4.84 -9.79 -0.27
N SER A 127 3.93 -10.17 0.61
CA SER A 127 4.10 -11.29 1.49
C SER A 127 3.54 -12.56 0.87
N HIS A 128 2.25 -12.54 0.56
CA HIS A 128 1.58 -13.71 0.02
C HIS A 128 0.22 -13.29 -0.53
N TYR A 129 -0.45 -14.22 -1.18
CA TYR A 129 -1.84 -14.06 -1.58
C TYR A 129 -2.70 -14.89 -0.65
N ALA A 130 -3.87 -14.39 -0.33
CA ALA A 130 -4.83 -15.10 0.50
C ALA A 130 -6.23 -14.93 -0.07
N PRO A 131 -7.12 -15.89 0.18
CA PRO A 131 -8.48 -15.77 -0.33
C PRO A 131 -9.16 -14.50 0.16
N VAL A 132 -9.92 -13.88 -0.73
CA VAL A 132 -10.72 -12.74 -0.36
C VAL A 132 -11.85 -13.27 0.52
N GLU A 133 -12.01 -12.68 1.70
CA GLU A 133 -13.10 -13.03 2.56
C GLU A 133 -14.40 -12.68 1.89
N SER A 134 -15.41 -13.48 2.15
CA SER A 134 -16.68 -13.29 1.50
C SER A 134 -17.07 -11.83 1.51
N PRO A 135 -17.22 -11.22 0.32
CA PRO A 135 -17.68 -9.84 0.30
C PRO A 135 -19.08 -9.81 0.87
N PRO A 136 -19.48 -8.68 1.43
CA PRO A 136 -20.87 -8.54 1.84
C PRO A 136 -21.74 -8.74 0.62
N PRO A 137 -22.77 -9.45 0.74
CA PRO A 137 -23.67 -9.67 -0.39
C PRO A 137 -24.22 -8.39 -0.90
N ASP A 138 -24.01 -8.02 -1.47
CA ASP A 138 -24.50 -7.09 -2.03
C ASP A 138 -24.36 -6.47 -2.31
N GLY A 139 -24.14 -6.67 -2.03
CA GLY A 139 -23.97 -6.38 -2.21
C GLY A 139 -23.73 -6.15 -2.12
N ARG A 140 -23.96 -6.51 -1.60
CA ARG A 140 -23.95 -6.73 -1.21
C ARG A 140 -23.58 -7.02 -0.41
N ALA A 141 -23.61 -7.02 -0.02
CA ALA A 141 -23.42 -7.49 0.66
C ALA A 141 -23.36 -7.70 1.21
N ALA A 142 -23.32 -7.52 1.99
CA ALA A 142 -23.38 -8.22 2.46
C ALA A 142 -23.94 -8.56 2.56
#